data_e4eb9e8e3fb0a3d522e8524a2a278f65
#
_entry.id   e4eb9e8e3fb0a3d522e8524a2a278f65
#
_cell.length_a   1.000
_cell.length_b   1.000
_cell.length_c   1.000
_cell.angle_alpha   90.00
_cell.angle_beta   90.00
_cell.angle_gamma   90.00
#
_symmetry.space_group_name_H-M   'P 1'
#
loop_
_entity.id
_entity.type
_entity.pdbx_description
1 polymer ?
#
loop_
_entity_poly.entity_id
_entity_poly.type
_entity_poly.pdbx_seq_one_letter_code
_entity_poly.pdbx_strand_id
1 'polypeptide(L)'
;ELNPIDYRVLNKAMNLYPFQELFFTTLEYCDLVPVFDDVANEKTIPLTDINNKNVLLLTGIALPKQLEVDLSQYVEASRVQSVAFPDHHSFKPKDVVLINETFAAMDNPKIIITTEKDKARLLNLEGLDEEVRRNIFALPIQVKFMLDKEEKFNEKILSYVRKNSRNSILAKGKNENKSENGNHSRNRSRTISFRDN
;
A
#
# COMPACT_ATOMS: atom_id res chain seq x y z
N GLU A 1 -6.23 -0.08 21.10
CA GLU A 1 -6.22 1.40 21.19
C GLU A 1 -5.04 1.87 22.05
N LEU A 2 -4.37 2.95 21.62
CA LEU A 2 -3.25 3.53 22.38
C LEU A 2 -3.79 4.40 23.50
N ASN A 3 -3.50 4.06 24.75
CA ASN A 3 -3.90 4.90 25.89
C ASN A 3 -3.03 6.16 25.99
N PRO A 4 -3.55 7.27 26.54
CA PRO A 4 -2.74 8.49 26.77
C PRO A 4 -1.49 8.26 27.61
N ILE A 5 -1.50 7.28 28.50
CA ILE A 5 -0.35 6.88 29.31
C ILE A 5 0.73 6.24 28.44
N ASP A 6 0.34 5.31 27.54
CA ASP A 6 1.28 4.64 26.62
C ASP A 6 1.96 5.66 25.70
N TYR A 7 1.19 6.65 25.21
CA TYR A 7 1.75 7.76 24.42
C TYR A 7 2.85 8.51 25.17
N ARG A 8 2.62 8.83 26.44
CA ARG A 8 3.62 9.57 27.26
C ARG A 8 4.85 8.71 27.52
N VAL A 9 4.67 7.43 27.81
CA VAL A 9 5.77 6.49 28.05
C VAL A 9 6.62 6.34 26.79
N LEU A 10 6.00 6.09 25.63
CA LEU A 10 6.68 5.95 24.36
C LEU A 10 7.38 7.23 23.92
N ASN A 11 6.73 8.38 24.08
CA ASN A 11 7.32 9.67 23.73
C ASN A 11 8.57 9.98 24.59
N LYS A 12 8.51 9.62 25.88
CA LYS A 12 9.67 9.76 26.77
C LYS A 12 10.78 8.75 26.45
N ALA A 13 10.42 7.51 26.12
CA ALA A 13 11.38 6.46 25.78
C ALA A 13 12.14 6.74 24.48
N MET A 14 11.49 7.40 23.51
CA MET A 14 12.09 7.77 22.21
C MET A 14 13.14 8.88 22.31
N ASN A 15 13.18 9.61 23.43
CA ASN A 15 14.18 10.66 23.69
C ASN A 15 14.34 11.68 22.54
N LEU A 16 13.22 12.17 22.02
CA LEU A 16 13.16 13.02 20.84
C LEU A 16 13.80 14.37 21.05
N TYR A 17 14.48 14.87 20.02
CA TYR A 17 14.92 16.26 19.99
C TYR A 17 13.73 17.24 19.90
N PRO A 18 13.86 18.50 20.36
CA PRO A 18 12.77 19.49 20.41
C PRO A 18 12.08 19.75 19.07
N PHE A 19 12.76 19.49 17.94
CA PHE A 19 12.22 19.68 16.58
C PHE A 19 11.60 18.42 15.99
N GLN A 20 11.75 17.26 16.66
CA GLN A 20 11.13 16.00 16.24
C GLN A 20 9.75 15.86 16.87
N GLU A 21 8.87 15.16 16.16
CA GLU A 21 7.53 14.88 16.61
C GLU A 21 7.15 13.44 16.29
N LEU A 22 6.47 12.80 17.23
CA LEU A 22 6.01 11.43 17.12
C LEU A 22 4.53 11.41 16.71
N PHE A 23 4.24 10.64 15.67
CA PHE A 23 2.90 10.36 15.21
C PHE A 23 2.64 8.86 15.34
N PHE A 24 1.46 8.51 15.81
CA PHE A 24 1.00 7.13 15.87
C PHE A 24 -0.07 6.91 14.83
N THR A 25 0.01 5.80 14.17
CA THR A 25 -0.96 5.38 13.15
C THR A 25 -1.39 3.95 13.41
N THR A 26 -2.59 3.61 12.94
CA THR A 26 -3.08 2.25 12.83
C THR A 26 -3.48 1.97 11.39
N LEU A 27 -3.59 0.69 11.04
CA LEU A 27 -4.18 0.28 9.78
C LEU A 27 -5.68 0.04 9.99
N GLU A 28 -6.48 0.48 9.05
CA GLU A 28 -7.93 0.26 9.01
C GLU A 28 -8.29 -0.39 7.68
N TYR A 29 -9.10 -1.44 7.73
CA TYR A 29 -9.62 -2.08 6.53
C TYR A 29 -10.78 -1.27 5.97
N CYS A 30 -10.77 -1.07 4.66
CA CYS A 30 -11.85 -0.40 3.93
C CYS A 30 -12.84 -1.41 3.36
N ASP A 31 -13.90 -0.91 2.75
CA ASP A 31 -14.83 -1.74 2.01
C ASP A 31 -14.13 -2.44 0.84
N LEU A 32 -14.59 -3.63 0.53
CA LEU A 32 -14.06 -4.44 -0.56
C LEU A 32 -14.33 -3.77 -1.90
N VAL A 33 -13.31 -3.73 -2.77
CA VAL A 33 -13.41 -3.21 -4.14
C VAL A 33 -13.14 -4.32 -5.14
N PRO A 34 -13.89 -4.39 -6.27
CA PRO A 34 -13.67 -5.45 -7.25
C PRO A 34 -12.27 -5.42 -7.83
N VAL A 35 -11.73 -6.60 -8.15
CA VAL A 35 -10.49 -6.71 -8.91
C VAL A 35 -10.74 -6.35 -10.37
N PHE A 36 -11.84 -6.86 -10.96
CA PHE A 36 -12.24 -6.63 -12.34
C PHE A 36 -13.51 -5.79 -12.38
N ASP A 37 -13.37 -4.49 -12.56
CA ASP A 37 -14.46 -3.52 -12.51
C ASP A 37 -15.48 -3.69 -13.68
N ASP A 38 -15.03 -4.28 -14.80
CA ASP A 38 -15.80 -4.48 -16.02
C ASP A 38 -16.85 -5.60 -15.94
N VAL A 39 -16.61 -6.58 -15.05
CA VAL A 39 -17.48 -7.77 -14.92
C VAL A 39 -18.09 -7.96 -13.53
N ALA A 40 -17.64 -7.21 -12.54
CA ALA A 40 -18.14 -7.32 -11.17
C ALA A 40 -19.62 -6.90 -11.07
N ASN A 41 -20.39 -7.66 -10.29
CA ASN A 41 -21.79 -7.35 -10.02
C ASN A 41 -21.97 -6.15 -9.07
N GLU A 42 -21.03 -5.93 -8.19
CA GLU A 42 -21.05 -4.88 -7.17
C GLU A 42 -19.80 -4.02 -7.27
N LYS A 43 -19.95 -2.70 -7.11
CA LYS A 43 -18.81 -1.76 -7.13
C LYS A 43 -18.03 -1.76 -5.83
N THR A 44 -18.71 -1.99 -4.72
CA THR A 44 -18.13 -2.05 -3.37
C THR A 44 -18.99 -2.94 -2.49
N ILE A 45 -18.35 -3.72 -1.61
CA ILE A 45 -19.06 -4.54 -0.63
C ILE A 45 -18.56 -4.10 0.74
N PRO A 46 -19.45 -3.62 1.64
CA PRO A 46 -19.08 -3.36 3.02
C PRO A 46 -18.49 -4.61 3.67
N LEU A 47 -17.40 -4.44 4.42
CA LEU A 47 -16.73 -5.58 5.04
C LEU A 47 -17.64 -6.30 6.06
N THR A 48 -18.65 -5.61 6.59
CA THR A 48 -19.68 -6.20 7.45
C THR A 48 -20.63 -7.16 6.73
N ASP A 49 -20.72 -7.06 5.38
CA ASP A 49 -21.69 -7.81 4.59
C ASP A 49 -21.15 -9.17 4.09
N ILE A 50 -19.95 -9.55 4.55
CA ILE A 50 -19.38 -10.87 4.27
C ILE A 50 -19.72 -11.92 5.33
N ASN A 51 -20.41 -11.55 6.38
CA ASN A 51 -20.68 -12.38 7.57
C ASN A 51 -21.35 -13.71 7.26
N ASN A 52 -22.14 -13.78 6.19
CA ASN A 52 -22.87 -14.98 5.74
C ASN A 52 -22.26 -15.64 4.49
N LYS A 53 -21.14 -15.14 3.99
CA LYS A 53 -20.47 -15.65 2.78
C LYS A 53 -19.37 -16.66 3.13
N ASN A 54 -19.15 -17.64 2.26
CA ASN A 54 -17.96 -18.48 2.28
C ASN A 54 -16.83 -17.69 1.58
N VAL A 55 -15.73 -17.50 2.27
CA VAL A 55 -14.63 -16.64 1.83
C VAL A 55 -13.45 -17.49 1.38
N LEU A 56 -13.03 -17.33 0.14
CA LEU A 56 -11.72 -17.78 -0.31
C LEU A 56 -10.72 -16.64 -0.14
N LEU A 57 -9.84 -16.74 0.85
CA LEU A 57 -8.79 -15.76 1.06
C LEU A 57 -7.58 -16.10 0.17
N LEU A 58 -7.35 -15.30 -0.87
CA LEU A 58 -6.28 -15.49 -1.84
C LEU A 58 -5.18 -14.46 -1.61
N THR A 59 -4.00 -14.89 -1.17
CA THR A 59 -2.91 -13.97 -0.80
C THR A 59 -1.54 -14.43 -1.27
N GLY A 60 -0.70 -13.43 -1.65
CA GLY A 60 0.73 -13.59 -1.91
C GLY A 60 1.55 -12.59 -1.08
N ILE A 61 1.33 -12.55 0.22
CA ILE A 61 1.96 -11.64 1.19
C ILE A 61 2.74 -12.41 2.26
N ALA A 62 3.62 -11.71 2.98
CA ALA A 62 4.50 -12.31 3.97
C ALA A 62 3.76 -12.84 5.22
N LEU A 63 2.62 -12.24 5.61
CA LEU A 63 1.88 -12.56 6.84
C LEU A 63 0.39 -12.86 6.56
N PRO A 64 0.07 -13.93 5.81
CA PRO A 64 -1.32 -14.26 5.46
C PRO A 64 -2.17 -14.59 6.67
N LYS A 65 -1.60 -15.23 7.70
CA LYS A 65 -2.31 -15.60 8.94
C LYS A 65 -2.83 -14.40 9.72
N GLN A 66 -2.14 -13.26 9.68
CA GLN A 66 -2.62 -12.06 10.35
C GLN A 66 -3.92 -11.58 9.70
N LEU A 67 -3.98 -11.60 8.37
CA LEU A 67 -5.17 -11.21 7.63
C LEU A 67 -6.36 -12.17 7.89
N GLU A 68 -6.11 -13.47 8.05
CA GLU A 68 -7.15 -14.43 8.47
C GLU A 68 -7.72 -14.07 9.84
N VAL A 69 -6.84 -13.78 10.80
CA VAL A 69 -7.24 -13.37 12.16
C VAL A 69 -8.05 -12.07 12.12
N ASP A 70 -7.62 -11.10 11.34
CA ASP A 70 -8.31 -9.81 11.21
C ASP A 70 -9.69 -9.99 10.56
N LEU A 71 -9.82 -10.84 9.54
CA LEU A 71 -11.09 -11.17 8.89
C LEU A 71 -12.06 -11.92 9.80
N SER A 72 -11.56 -12.65 10.81
CA SER A 72 -12.41 -13.36 11.75
C SER A 72 -13.33 -12.47 12.60
N GLN A 73 -13.11 -11.17 12.58
CA GLN A 73 -14.01 -10.17 13.18
C GLN A 73 -15.28 -9.92 12.34
N TYR A 74 -15.26 -10.28 11.05
CA TYR A 74 -16.32 -10.01 10.09
C TYR A 74 -17.02 -11.29 9.58
N VAL A 75 -16.33 -12.43 9.63
CA VAL A 75 -16.85 -13.72 9.15
C VAL A 75 -16.34 -14.85 10.05
N GLU A 76 -17.15 -15.87 10.28
CA GLU A 76 -16.73 -17.05 11.06
C GLU A 76 -15.52 -17.73 10.42
N ALA A 77 -14.53 -18.10 11.24
CA ALA A 77 -13.30 -18.76 10.77
C ALA A 77 -13.58 -20.06 10.00
N SER A 78 -14.67 -20.78 10.33
CA SER A 78 -15.12 -21.98 9.63
C SER A 78 -15.53 -21.74 8.18
N ARG A 79 -15.83 -20.48 7.81
CA ARG A 79 -16.21 -20.04 6.47
C ARG A 79 -15.04 -19.52 5.66
N VAL A 80 -13.84 -19.41 6.24
CA VAL A 80 -12.66 -18.89 5.57
C VAL A 80 -11.78 -20.05 5.12
N GLN A 81 -11.60 -20.18 3.81
CA GLN A 81 -10.62 -21.08 3.22
C GLN A 81 -9.49 -20.22 2.64
N SER A 82 -8.23 -20.55 2.96
CA SER A 82 -7.07 -19.79 2.51
C SER A 82 -6.29 -20.51 1.43
N VAL A 83 -5.95 -19.78 0.36
CA VAL A 83 -4.95 -20.15 -0.63
C VAL A 83 -3.83 -19.11 -0.57
N ALA A 84 -2.77 -19.46 0.16
CA ALA A 84 -1.63 -18.57 0.37
C ALA A 84 -0.47 -18.95 -0.54
N PHE A 85 0.04 -17.97 -1.28
CA PHE A 85 1.24 -18.05 -2.09
C PHE A 85 2.42 -17.38 -1.37
N PRO A 86 3.65 -17.71 -1.73
CA PRO A 86 4.83 -17.00 -1.23
C PRO A 86 4.76 -15.49 -1.50
N ASP A 87 5.39 -14.68 -0.67
CA ASP A 87 5.48 -13.24 -0.95
C ASP A 87 6.15 -12.98 -2.30
N HIS A 88 5.67 -11.98 -3.00
CA HIS A 88 6.08 -11.66 -4.39
C HIS A 88 5.84 -12.78 -5.42
N HIS A 89 4.90 -13.69 -5.16
CA HIS A 89 4.56 -14.77 -6.10
C HIS A 89 4.12 -14.23 -7.46
N SER A 90 4.66 -14.82 -8.53
CA SER A 90 4.18 -14.59 -9.90
C SER A 90 3.20 -15.70 -10.24
N PHE A 91 1.94 -15.36 -10.43
CA PHE A 91 0.89 -16.32 -10.77
C PHE A 91 1.19 -17.03 -12.09
N LYS A 92 0.95 -18.33 -12.12
CA LYS A 92 1.20 -19.23 -13.27
C LYS A 92 -0.11 -19.91 -13.68
N PRO A 93 -0.20 -20.51 -14.87
CA PRO A 93 -1.39 -21.22 -15.31
C PRO A 93 -1.89 -22.29 -14.33
N LYS A 94 -1.00 -22.98 -13.63
CA LYS A 94 -1.37 -23.95 -12.60
C LYS A 94 -2.07 -23.31 -11.39
N ASP A 95 -1.71 -22.07 -11.06
CA ASP A 95 -2.30 -21.34 -9.95
C ASP A 95 -3.72 -20.87 -10.33
N VAL A 96 -3.93 -20.55 -11.61
CA VAL A 96 -5.26 -20.24 -12.17
C VAL A 96 -6.20 -21.44 -12.04
N VAL A 97 -5.73 -22.63 -12.40
CA VAL A 97 -6.51 -23.87 -12.25
C VAL A 97 -6.88 -24.09 -10.79
N LEU A 98 -5.90 -23.95 -9.89
CA LEU A 98 -6.13 -24.09 -8.45
C LEU A 98 -7.19 -23.11 -7.94
N ILE A 99 -7.13 -21.83 -8.35
CA ILE A 99 -8.09 -20.80 -7.94
C ILE A 99 -9.49 -21.13 -8.44
N ASN A 100 -9.62 -21.46 -9.75
CA ASN A 100 -10.89 -21.79 -10.36
C ASN A 100 -11.54 -23.02 -9.69
N GLU A 101 -10.80 -24.11 -9.55
CA GLU A 101 -11.28 -25.34 -8.94
C GLU A 101 -11.65 -25.16 -7.48
N THR A 102 -10.80 -24.46 -6.70
CA THR A 102 -11.07 -24.21 -5.29
C THR A 102 -12.35 -23.39 -5.12
N PHE A 103 -12.50 -22.32 -5.91
CA PHE A 103 -13.68 -21.48 -5.82
C PHE A 103 -14.95 -22.19 -6.31
N ALA A 104 -14.87 -22.98 -7.40
CA ALA A 104 -15.98 -23.77 -7.90
C ALA A 104 -16.52 -24.78 -6.87
N ALA A 105 -15.63 -25.38 -6.08
CA ALA A 105 -15.99 -26.37 -5.05
C ALA A 105 -16.66 -25.77 -3.80
N MET A 106 -16.66 -24.44 -3.63
CA MET A 106 -17.25 -23.78 -2.47
C MET A 106 -18.76 -23.60 -2.62
N ASP A 107 -19.49 -23.72 -1.52
CA ASP A 107 -20.93 -23.48 -1.44
C ASP A 107 -21.27 -21.99 -1.51
N ASN A 108 -22.42 -21.65 -2.08
CA ASN A 108 -22.95 -20.29 -2.13
C ASN A 108 -23.62 -19.89 -0.79
N PRO A 109 -23.66 -18.60 -0.43
CA PRO A 109 -22.99 -17.49 -1.11
C PRO A 109 -21.48 -17.49 -0.85
N LYS A 110 -20.68 -17.23 -1.89
CA LYS A 110 -19.23 -17.28 -1.82
C LYS A 110 -18.56 -16.02 -2.42
N ILE A 111 -17.36 -15.72 -1.98
CA ILE A 111 -16.57 -14.56 -2.41
C ILE A 111 -15.08 -14.87 -2.32
N ILE A 112 -14.27 -14.26 -3.18
CA ILE A 112 -12.81 -14.28 -3.06
C ILE A 112 -12.37 -12.93 -2.53
N ILE A 113 -11.54 -12.94 -1.49
CA ILE A 113 -10.90 -11.74 -0.95
C ILE A 113 -9.40 -11.83 -1.18
N THR A 114 -8.82 -10.78 -1.74
CA THR A 114 -7.38 -10.66 -1.97
C THR A 114 -6.85 -9.32 -1.46
N THR A 115 -5.54 -9.10 -1.50
CA THR A 115 -4.94 -7.83 -1.12
C THR A 115 -4.84 -6.86 -2.31
N GLU A 116 -4.72 -5.55 -2.07
CA GLU A 116 -4.46 -4.58 -3.15
C GLU A 116 -3.15 -4.87 -3.89
N LYS A 117 -2.14 -5.36 -3.18
CA LYS A 117 -0.86 -5.78 -3.76
C LYS A 117 -1.05 -6.92 -4.77
N ASP A 118 -1.90 -7.89 -4.44
CA ASP A 118 -2.17 -9.03 -5.31
C ASP A 118 -3.17 -8.68 -6.42
N LYS A 119 -4.11 -7.73 -6.19
CA LYS A 119 -5.00 -7.20 -7.24
C LYS A 119 -4.21 -6.78 -8.47
N ALA A 120 -3.13 -6.01 -8.31
CA ALA A 120 -2.30 -5.55 -9.43
C ALA A 120 -1.69 -6.70 -10.26
N ARG A 121 -1.44 -7.86 -9.63
CA ARG A 121 -0.92 -9.05 -10.31
C ARG A 121 -2.01 -9.87 -10.97
N LEU A 122 -3.17 -9.96 -10.31
CA LEU A 122 -4.34 -10.71 -10.81
C LEU A 122 -4.99 -10.07 -12.02
N LEU A 123 -4.94 -8.74 -12.15
CA LEU A 123 -5.48 -8.01 -13.31
C LEU A 123 -4.92 -8.47 -14.66
N ASN A 124 -3.65 -8.93 -14.67
CA ASN A 124 -2.99 -9.40 -15.88
C ASN A 124 -2.99 -10.93 -16.01
N LEU A 125 -3.74 -11.63 -15.16
CA LEU A 125 -3.79 -13.08 -15.15
C LEU A 125 -4.90 -13.58 -16.08
N GLU A 126 -4.49 -14.31 -17.13
CA GLU A 126 -5.42 -14.93 -18.07
C GLU A 126 -5.93 -16.28 -17.56
N GLY A 127 -7.14 -16.67 -18.00
CA GLY A 127 -7.70 -17.98 -17.73
C GLY A 127 -8.50 -18.11 -16.43
N LEU A 128 -8.71 -17.02 -15.69
CA LEU A 128 -9.67 -17.02 -14.60
C LEU A 128 -11.09 -17.15 -15.13
N ASP A 129 -11.88 -18.04 -14.54
CA ASP A 129 -13.27 -18.25 -14.90
C ASP A 129 -14.11 -16.97 -14.65
N GLU A 130 -15.17 -16.80 -15.43
CA GLU A 130 -16.02 -15.61 -15.32
C GLU A 130 -16.65 -15.49 -13.92
N GLU A 131 -17.01 -16.61 -13.30
CA GLU A 131 -17.53 -16.65 -11.93
C GLU A 131 -16.50 -16.13 -10.93
N VAL A 132 -15.24 -16.51 -11.07
CA VAL A 132 -14.13 -16.01 -10.24
C VAL A 132 -13.94 -14.51 -10.45
N ARG A 133 -13.89 -14.06 -11.72
CA ARG A 133 -13.72 -12.64 -12.04
C ARG A 133 -14.82 -11.74 -11.50
N ARG A 134 -16.06 -12.23 -11.43
CA ARG A 134 -17.19 -11.50 -10.87
C ARG A 134 -17.21 -11.43 -9.36
N ASN A 135 -16.57 -12.39 -8.69
CA ASN A 135 -16.65 -12.56 -7.24
C ASN A 135 -15.32 -12.33 -6.52
N ILE A 136 -14.30 -11.81 -7.20
CA ILE A 136 -13.01 -11.50 -6.59
C ILE A 136 -12.88 -10.01 -6.27
N PHE A 137 -12.59 -9.72 -5.00
CA PHE A 137 -12.49 -8.38 -4.45
C PHE A 137 -11.17 -8.19 -3.74
N ALA A 138 -10.60 -7.00 -3.86
CA ALA A 138 -9.46 -6.59 -3.07
C ALA A 138 -9.93 -5.93 -1.78
N LEU A 139 -9.21 -6.17 -0.71
CA LEU A 139 -9.39 -5.54 0.59
C LEU A 139 -8.37 -4.39 0.73
N PRO A 140 -8.80 -3.13 0.53
CA PRO A 140 -7.94 -1.99 0.72
C PRO A 140 -7.66 -1.75 2.20
N ILE A 141 -6.49 -1.21 2.48
CA ILE A 141 -6.09 -0.75 3.81
C ILE A 141 -5.74 0.73 3.75
N GLN A 142 -6.11 1.46 4.77
CA GLN A 142 -5.72 2.85 4.93
C GLN A 142 -4.99 3.08 6.25
N VAL A 143 -4.09 4.05 6.24
CA VAL A 143 -3.42 4.51 7.46
C VAL A 143 -4.32 5.52 8.15
N LYS A 144 -4.66 5.24 9.40
CA LYS A 144 -5.43 6.15 10.25
C LYS A 144 -4.52 6.73 11.33
N PHE A 145 -4.50 8.04 11.43
CA PHE A 145 -3.77 8.72 12.49
C PHE A 145 -4.51 8.61 13.81
N MET A 146 -3.79 8.26 14.85
CA MET A 146 -4.32 8.25 16.20
C MET A 146 -4.23 9.65 16.83
N LEU A 147 -5.09 9.91 17.83
CA LEU A 147 -5.11 11.16 18.61
C LEU A 147 -5.38 12.40 17.73
N ASP A 148 -6.17 12.26 16.67
CA ASP A 148 -6.58 13.33 15.74
C ASP A 148 -5.41 14.18 15.21
N LYS A 149 -4.26 13.53 14.95
CA LYS A 149 -3.04 14.22 14.53
C LYS A 149 -2.78 14.22 13.02
N GLU A 150 -3.72 13.77 12.22
CA GLU A 150 -3.58 13.72 10.77
C GLU A 150 -3.36 15.11 10.16
N GLU A 151 -4.21 16.07 10.50
CA GLU A 151 -4.09 17.43 9.99
C GLU A 151 -2.72 18.04 10.30
N LYS A 152 -2.28 17.88 11.55
CA LYS A 152 -0.95 18.35 11.99
C LYS A 152 0.20 17.70 11.24
N PHE A 153 0.09 16.41 10.95
CA PHE A 153 1.07 15.69 10.13
C PHE A 153 1.10 16.26 8.71
N ASN A 154 -0.06 16.40 8.08
CA ASN A 154 -0.21 16.92 6.73
C ASN A 154 0.33 18.35 6.62
N GLU A 155 0.01 19.22 7.55
CA GLU A 155 0.56 20.60 7.60
C GLU A 155 2.09 20.59 7.69
N LYS A 156 2.67 19.72 8.51
CA LYS A 156 4.12 19.62 8.68
C LYS A 156 4.80 19.17 7.38
N ILE A 157 4.25 18.16 6.70
CA ILE A 157 4.78 17.69 5.39
C ILE A 157 4.62 18.78 4.33
N LEU A 158 3.46 19.38 4.20
CA LEU A 158 3.20 20.44 3.22
C LEU A 158 4.09 21.67 3.44
N SER A 159 4.30 22.08 4.69
CA SER A 159 5.19 23.19 5.02
C SER A 159 6.65 22.91 4.63
N TYR A 160 7.11 21.68 4.86
CA TYR A 160 8.44 21.23 4.45
C TYR A 160 8.62 21.24 2.92
N VAL A 161 7.65 20.69 2.18
CA VAL A 161 7.65 20.68 0.71
C VAL A 161 7.66 22.10 0.17
N ARG A 162 6.79 23.00 0.66
CA ARG A 162 6.72 24.42 0.23
C ARG A 162 8.03 25.15 0.49
N LYS A 163 8.66 24.92 1.65
CA LYS A 163 9.96 25.54 1.99
C LYS A 163 11.07 25.09 1.04
N ASN A 164 11.12 23.80 0.73
CA ASN A 164 12.15 23.26 -0.16
C ASN A 164 11.93 23.62 -1.62
N SER A 165 10.69 23.69 -2.09
CA SER A 165 10.36 24.16 -3.44
C SER A 165 10.80 25.60 -3.64
N ARG A 166 10.55 26.50 -2.68
CA ARG A 166 11.01 27.91 -2.73
C ARG A 166 12.53 27.99 -2.75
N ASN A 167 13.23 27.21 -1.93
CA ASN A 167 14.68 27.17 -1.91
C ASN A 167 15.27 26.66 -3.23
N SER A 168 14.65 25.69 -3.87
CA SER A 168 15.05 25.17 -5.20
C SER A 168 14.88 26.21 -6.30
N ILE A 169 13.79 26.98 -6.29
CA ILE A 169 13.57 28.07 -7.27
C ILE A 169 14.60 29.19 -7.08
N LEU A 170 14.86 29.58 -5.83
CA LEU A 170 15.88 30.61 -5.52
C LEU A 170 17.29 30.16 -5.88
N ALA A 171 17.61 28.87 -5.75
CA ALA A 171 18.90 28.31 -6.15
C ALA A 171 19.09 28.32 -7.67
N LYS A 172 18.03 27.99 -8.43
CA LYS A 172 18.04 28.05 -9.90
C LYS A 172 18.20 29.48 -10.42
N GLY A 173 17.45 30.45 -9.89
CA GLY A 173 17.55 31.84 -10.27
C GLY A 173 18.92 32.49 -9.97
N LYS A 174 19.64 32.01 -8.94
CA LYS A 174 21.00 32.47 -8.68
C LYS A 174 22.05 31.90 -9.65
N ASN A 175 21.79 30.73 -10.23
CA ASN A 175 22.70 30.16 -11.24
C ASN A 175 22.50 30.79 -12.63
N GLU A 176 21.29 31.18 -12.99
CA GLU A 176 21.01 31.89 -14.24
C GLU A 176 21.63 33.28 -14.26
N ASN A 177 21.57 34.03 -13.16
CA ASN A 177 22.21 35.34 -13.04
C ASN A 177 23.74 35.30 -12.97
N LYS A 178 24.37 34.14 -12.78
CA LYS A 178 25.82 33.96 -12.85
C LYS A 178 26.33 33.65 -14.26
N SER A 179 25.46 33.19 -15.16
CA SER A 179 25.84 32.89 -16.56
C SER A 179 25.83 34.10 -17.49
N GLU A 180 25.18 35.21 -17.14
CA GLU A 180 25.13 36.41 -17.95
C GLU A 180 26.27 37.41 -17.73
N ASN A 181 27.05 37.28 -16.63
CA ASN A 181 28.15 38.20 -16.28
C ASN A 181 29.56 37.62 -16.44
N GLY A 182 29.75 36.63 -17.33
CA GLY A 182 31.04 35.96 -17.46
C GLY A 182 31.53 35.76 -18.89
N ASN A 183 31.45 36.79 -19.75
CA ASN A 183 32.11 36.72 -21.04
C ASN A 183 33.23 37.79 -21.14
N HIS A 184 34.41 37.44 -20.64
CA HIS A 184 35.71 37.83 -21.19
C HIS A 184 36.86 37.16 -20.43
N SER A 185 37.61 36.37 -21.16
CA SER A 185 39.04 36.14 -21.05
C SER A 185 39.52 34.69 -20.90
N ARG A 186 40.11 34.23 -22.01
CA ARG A 186 41.31 33.38 -22.17
C ARG A 186 41.33 31.93 -21.68
N ASN A 187 41.09 31.06 -22.64
CA ASN A 187 41.88 29.87 -23.03
C ASN A 187 43.11 29.55 -22.16
N ARG A 188 43.05 28.41 -21.46
CA ARG A 188 44.19 27.51 -21.23
C ARG A 188 43.67 26.11 -20.84
N SER A 189 43.79 25.19 -21.81
CA SER A 189 43.67 23.74 -21.64
C SER A 189 44.69 23.22 -20.64
N ARG A 190 44.23 22.46 -19.64
CA ARG A 190 45.03 21.50 -18.90
C ARG A 190 44.34 20.16 -18.92
N THR A 191 44.88 19.27 -19.76
CA THR A 191 44.60 17.83 -19.78
C THR A 191 45.21 17.22 -18.51
N ILE A 192 44.37 16.56 -17.70
CA ILE A 192 44.82 15.70 -16.60
C ILE A 192 44.53 14.28 -17.04
N SER A 193 45.62 13.51 -17.30
CA SER A 193 45.57 12.08 -17.53
C SER A 193 45.57 11.35 -16.20
N PHE A 194 44.57 10.49 -15.97
CA PHE A 194 44.62 9.46 -14.93
C PHE A 194 45.39 8.27 -15.46
N ARG A 195 46.43 7.87 -14.74
CA ARG A 195 47.09 6.58 -14.88
C ARG A 195 46.51 5.64 -13.84
N ASP A 196 46.17 4.44 -14.34
CA ASP A 196 45.83 3.26 -13.53
C ASP A 196 47.01 2.82 -12.67
N ASN A 197 46.70 2.40 -11.43
CA ASN A 197 47.38 1.38 -10.68
C ASN A 197 46.38 0.67 -9.79
#